data_be16ab7f3c9b8b9893ae88d16d882316
#
_entry.id   be16ab7f3c9b8b9893ae88d16d882316
#
_cell.length_a   1.000
_cell.length_b   1.000
_cell.length_c   1.000
_cell.angle_alpha   90.00
_cell.angle_beta   90.00
_cell.angle_gamma   90.00
#
_symmetry.space_group_name_H-M   'P 1'
#
loop_
_entity.id
_entity.type
_entity.pdbx_description
1 polymer ?
#
loop_
_entity_poly.entity_id
_entity_poly.type
_entity_poly.pdbx_seq_one_letter_code
_entity_poly.pdbx_strand_id
1 'polypeptide(L)'
;MKIKLIGVGAAGNKAVIEAVEQGVVDKKSILLLNSTLQDIPVQYRDNETAVCFSSKENSGGCGKEPQIAEGLIMEALQNGTVNLDGLMEPDDRYAVIVTSSEGGSGCGASTVIAKYLSQVLDVHVHMIVFTGFEEDARGLQNTVHYFQNLDIGY
;
A
#
# COMPACT_ATOMS: atom_id res chain seq x y z
N MET A 1 12.07 -5.13 18.71
CA MET A 1 12.05 -4.70 17.30
C MET A 1 10.61 -4.59 16.84
N LYS A 2 10.22 -3.42 16.43
CA LYS A 2 8.85 -3.21 15.92
C LYS A 2 8.83 -3.28 14.40
N ILE A 3 7.85 -3.98 13.88
CA ILE A 3 7.59 -4.13 12.44
C ILE A 3 6.19 -3.61 12.17
N LYS A 4 6.07 -2.70 11.22
CA LYS A 4 4.78 -2.24 10.72
C LYS A 4 4.41 -3.06 9.48
N LEU A 5 3.25 -3.69 9.49
CA LEU A 5 2.73 -4.43 8.34
C LEU A 5 1.78 -3.53 7.57
N ILE A 6 2.11 -3.23 6.33
CA ILE A 6 1.41 -2.23 5.53
C ILE A 6 0.75 -2.89 4.32
N GLY A 7 -0.57 -2.89 4.30
CA GLY A 7 -1.33 -3.31 3.13
C GLY A 7 -1.51 -2.13 2.18
N VAL A 8 -1.33 -2.36 0.90
CA VAL A 8 -1.55 -1.35 -0.15
C VAL A 8 -2.41 -1.96 -1.25
N GLY A 9 -3.56 -1.35 -1.49
CA GLY A 9 -4.56 -1.86 -2.40
C GLY A 9 -5.43 -2.96 -1.79
N ALA A 10 -6.48 -3.36 -2.49
CA ALA A 10 -7.48 -4.29 -1.95
C ALA A 10 -6.88 -5.65 -1.56
N ALA A 11 -6.07 -6.24 -2.43
CA ALA A 11 -5.49 -7.56 -2.18
C ALA A 11 -4.49 -7.54 -1.00
N GLY A 12 -3.63 -6.52 -0.95
CA GLY A 12 -2.68 -6.35 0.16
C GLY A 12 -3.40 -6.13 1.48
N ASN A 13 -4.42 -5.29 1.48
CA ASN A 13 -5.21 -5.00 2.68
C ASN A 13 -5.93 -6.23 3.20
N LYS A 14 -6.50 -7.05 2.33
CA LYS A 14 -7.14 -8.32 2.73
C LYS A 14 -6.15 -9.26 3.40
N ALA A 15 -4.96 -9.38 2.86
CA ALA A 15 -3.92 -10.24 3.44
C ALA A 15 -3.48 -9.75 4.82
N VAL A 16 -3.31 -8.43 4.99
CA VAL A 16 -2.93 -7.83 6.27
C VAL A 16 -4.03 -8.01 7.31
N ILE A 17 -5.29 -7.78 6.92
CA ILE A 17 -6.44 -8.00 7.80
C ILE A 17 -6.51 -9.46 8.23
N GLU A 18 -6.32 -10.40 7.31
CA GLU A 18 -6.31 -11.83 7.63
C GLU A 18 -5.21 -12.16 8.65
N ALA A 19 -4.04 -11.55 8.55
CA ALA A 19 -2.98 -11.73 9.52
C ALA A 19 -3.40 -11.28 10.93
N VAL A 20 -4.16 -10.19 11.04
CA VAL A 20 -4.73 -9.75 12.33
C VAL A 20 -5.77 -10.75 12.83
N GLU A 21 -6.69 -11.18 11.96
CA GLU A 21 -7.75 -12.13 12.33
C GLU A 21 -7.19 -13.48 12.78
N GLN A 22 -6.06 -13.90 12.20
CA GLN A 22 -5.38 -15.13 12.59
C GLN A 22 -4.47 -14.97 13.82
N GLY A 23 -4.40 -13.78 14.38
CA GLY A 23 -3.56 -13.50 15.55
C GLY A 23 -2.07 -13.45 15.29
N VAL A 24 -1.65 -13.29 14.04
CA VAL A 24 -0.23 -13.20 13.66
C VAL A 24 0.35 -11.85 14.04
N VAL A 25 -0.43 -10.79 13.89
CA VAL A 25 -0.03 -9.41 14.23
C VAL A 25 -1.17 -8.71 14.97
N ASP A 26 -0.82 -7.70 15.75
CA ASP A 26 -1.81 -6.83 16.40
C ASP A 26 -2.31 -5.76 15.45
N LYS A 27 -3.56 -5.35 15.63
CA LYS A 27 -4.15 -4.25 14.88
C LYS A 27 -3.33 -2.96 14.98
N LYS A 28 -2.65 -2.74 16.10
CA LYS A 28 -1.80 -1.57 16.30
C LYS A 28 -0.55 -1.56 15.43
N SER A 29 -0.19 -2.70 14.86
CA SER A 29 1.02 -2.87 14.05
C SER A 29 0.75 -2.87 12.56
N ILE A 30 -0.45 -2.49 12.13
CA ILE A 30 -0.81 -2.49 10.71
C ILE A 30 -1.18 -1.10 10.21
N LEU A 31 -1.00 -0.90 8.91
CA LEU A 31 -1.57 0.21 8.15
C LEU A 31 -2.23 -0.36 6.89
N LEU A 32 -3.35 0.23 6.52
CA LEU A 32 -4.10 -0.15 5.32
C LEU A 32 -4.24 1.09 4.44
N LEU A 33 -3.69 1.03 3.24
CA LEU A 33 -3.68 2.14 2.30
C LEU A 33 -4.43 1.73 1.03
N ASN A 34 -5.34 2.58 0.58
CA ASN A 34 -6.06 2.34 -0.66
C ASN A 34 -6.57 3.66 -1.24
N SER A 35 -6.94 3.63 -2.51
CA SER A 35 -7.59 4.75 -3.18
C SER A 35 -9.05 4.92 -2.76
N THR A 36 -9.63 3.92 -2.10
CA THR A 36 -11.00 3.95 -1.55
C THR A 36 -11.04 3.20 -0.22
N LEU A 37 -11.91 3.62 0.68
CA LEU A 37 -12.18 2.89 1.92
C LEU A 37 -13.25 1.81 1.76
N GLN A 38 -13.94 1.75 0.63
CA GLN A 38 -15.03 0.80 0.40
C GLN A 38 -14.59 -0.67 0.52
N ASP A 39 -13.35 -0.96 0.14
CA ASP A 39 -12.79 -2.31 0.20
C ASP A 39 -12.26 -2.68 1.59
N ILE A 40 -12.32 -1.77 2.55
CA ILE A 40 -11.82 -2.00 3.90
C ILE A 40 -13.01 -2.19 4.84
N PRO A 41 -13.06 -3.28 5.63
CA PRO A 41 -14.13 -3.48 6.60
C PRO A 41 -14.24 -2.32 7.60
N VAL A 42 -15.46 -1.99 8.02
CA VAL A 42 -15.75 -0.82 8.86
C VAL A 42 -14.93 -0.82 10.15
N GLN A 43 -14.72 -1.98 10.76
CA GLN A 43 -13.96 -2.11 12.01
C GLN A 43 -12.46 -1.77 11.86
N TYR A 44 -11.98 -1.63 10.63
CA TYR A 44 -10.59 -1.26 10.33
C TYR A 44 -10.45 0.14 9.73
N ARG A 45 -11.53 0.94 9.71
CA ARG A 45 -11.52 2.27 9.04
C ARG A 45 -11.13 3.43 9.95
N ASP A 46 -10.62 3.18 11.14
CA ASP A 46 -10.13 4.25 12.00
C ASP A 46 -8.87 4.93 11.39
N ASN A 47 -8.70 6.21 11.67
CA ASN A 47 -7.65 7.05 11.04
C ASN A 47 -6.23 6.58 11.32
N GLU A 48 -6.02 5.83 12.38
CA GLU A 48 -4.71 5.29 12.73
C GLU A 48 -4.40 3.99 11.98
N THR A 49 -5.40 3.32 11.46
CA THR A 49 -5.28 2.02 10.82
C THR A 49 -5.42 2.10 9.30
N ALA A 50 -6.38 2.87 8.79
CA ALA A 50 -6.69 2.92 7.38
C ALA A 50 -6.62 4.36 6.86
N VAL A 51 -5.98 4.53 5.70
CA VAL A 51 -5.87 5.83 5.05
C VAL A 51 -6.24 5.71 3.58
N CYS A 52 -7.15 6.58 3.15
CA CYS A 52 -7.50 6.73 1.74
C CYS A 52 -6.60 7.81 1.13
N PHE A 53 -5.85 7.46 0.09
CA PHE A 53 -4.99 8.43 -0.56
C PHE A 53 -5.65 9.17 -1.74
N SER A 54 -6.92 8.92 -2.00
CA SER A 54 -7.69 9.68 -2.99
C SER A 54 -8.58 10.71 -2.30
N SER A 55 -8.51 11.94 -2.75
CA SER A 55 -9.38 13.02 -2.29
C SER A 55 -10.74 13.05 -3.00
N LYS A 56 -10.96 12.17 -3.96
CA LYS A 56 -12.20 12.15 -4.74
C LYS A 56 -13.26 11.32 -4.05
N GLU A 57 -14.42 11.92 -3.84
CA GLU A 57 -15.59 11.27 -3.23
C GLU A 57 -16.06 10.02 -4.00
N ASN A 58 -15.64 9.88 -5.26
CA ASN A 58 -16.04 8.79 -6.14
C ASN A 58 -14.88 7.87 -6.50
N SER A 59 -14.06 7.52 -5.55
CA SER A 59 -12.99 6.60 -5.88
C SER A 59 -13.55 5.19 -6.04
N GLY A 60 -13.94 4.83 -7.23
CA GLY A 60 -14.20 3.44 -7.60
C GLY A 60 -12.92 2.63 -7.77
N GLY A 61 -11.82 3.07 -7.16
CA GLY A 61 -10.50 2.48 -7.35
C GLY A 61 -9.79 3.08 -8.55
N CYS A 62 -8.67 2.50 -8.93
CA CYS A 62 -7.82 2.99 -10.03
C CYS A 62 -8.00 2.20 -11.33
N GLY A 63 -9.02 1.34 -11.42
CA GLY A 63 -9.35 0.61 -12.66
C GLY A 63 -8.21 -0.20 -13.23
N LYS A 64 -7.35 -0.80 -12.39
CA LYS A 64 -6.13 -1.50 -12.79
C LYS A 64 -5.14 -0.61 -13.58
N GLU A 65 -5.15 0.70 -13.33
CA GLU A 65 -4.21 1.64 -13.96
C GLU A 65 -3.24 2.17 -12.90
N PRO A 66 -2.01 1.61 -12.82
CA PRO A 66 -1.05 1.99 -11.79
C PRO A 66 -0.67 3.46 -11.79
N GLN A 67 -0.64 4.09 -12.97
CA GLN A 67 -0.25 5.48 -13.10
C GLN A 67 -1.20 6.43 -12.37
N ILE A 68 -2.48 6.07 -12.29
CA ILE A 68 -3.47 6.83 -11.54
C ILE A 68 -3.14 6.78 -10.05
N ALA A 69 -2.85 5.60 -9.53
CA ALA A 69 -2.50 5.43 -8.13
C ALA A 69 -1.17 6.11 -7.78
N GLU A 70 -0.17 6.01 -8.65
CA GLU A 70 1.11 6.71 -8.48
C GLU A 70 0.90 8.22 -8.30
N GLY A 71 0.09 8.83 -9.16
CA GLY A 71 -0.22 10.25 -9.09
C GLY A 71 -0.96 10.62 -7.81
N LEU A 72 -1.96 9.82 -7.43
CA LEU A 72 -2.78 10.07 -6.24
C LEU A 72 -1.95 9.98 -4.96
N ILE A 73 -1.10 8.97 -4.82
CA ILE A 73 -0.27 8.83 -3.62
C ILE A 73 0.81 9.89 -3.53
N MET A 74 1.41 10.27 -4.65
CA MET A 74 2.38 11.35 -4.67
C MET A 74 1.75 12.67 -4.23
N GLU A 75 0.58 13.01 -4.76
CA GLU A 75 -0.16 14.20 -4.35
C GLU A 75 -0.54 14.14 -2.87
N ALA A 76 -1.03 12.99 -2.41
CA ALA A 76 -1.43 12.80 -1.01
C ALA A 76 -0.25 12.96 -0.03
N LEU A 77 0.93 12.51 -0.40
CA LEU A 77 2.14 12.70 0.39
C LEU A 77 2.58 14.18 0.41
N GLN A 78 2.47 14.88 -0.72
CA GLN A 78 2.84 16.28 -0.81
C GLN A 78 1.91 17.20 -0.03
N ASN A 79 0.60 16.93 -0.07
CA ASN A 79 -0.39 17.79 0.59
C ASN A 79 -0.71 17.40 2.05
N GLY A 80 -0.09 16.34 2.55
CA GLY A 80 -0.28 15.88 3.93
C GLY A 80 -1.53 15.02 4.16
N THR A 81 -2.30 14.68 3.13
CA THR A 81 -3.43 13.76 3.26
C THR A 81 -2.97 12.39 3.78
N VAL A 82 -1.82 11.92 3.30
CA VAL A 82 -1.13 10.76 3.85
C VAL A 82 0.14 11.25 4.52
N ASN A 83 0.18 11.12 5.85
CA ASN A 83 1.33 11.52 6.64
C ASN A 83 2.01 10.26 7.20
N LEU A 84 2.92 9.68 6.42
CA LEU A 84 3.63 8.47 6.84
C LEU A 84 4.52 8.73 8.06
N ASP A 85 5.07 9.92 8.20
CA ASP A 85 5.87 10.30 9.38
C ASP A 85 5.05 10.16 10.66
N GLY A 86 3.79 10.60 10.62
CA GLY A 86 2.88 10.54 11.76
C GLY A 86 2.30 9.16 12.02
N LEU A 87 2.19 8.33 10.97
CA LEU A 87 1.64 6.97 11.07
C LEU A 87 2.69 5.95 11.50
N MET A 88 3.97 6.22 11.25
CA MET A 88 5.07 5.40 11.73
C MET A 88 5.51 5.89 13.10
N GLU A 89 5.64 4.98 14.04
CA GLU A 89 6.19 5.32 15.36
C GLU A 89 7.71 5.47 15.28
N PRO A 90 8.34 6.24 16.18
CA PRO A 90 9.80 6.48 16.12
C PRO A 90 10.68 5.23 16.12
N ASP A 91 10.18 4.14 16.69
CA ASP A 91 10.90 2.86 16.75
C ASP A 91 10.45 1.86 15.68
N ASP A 92 9.56 2.26 14.76
CA ASP A 92 9.19 1.48 13.58
C ASP A 92 10.30 1.58 12.53
N ARG A 93 11.32 0.72 12.68
CA ARG A 93 12.48 0.70 11.77
C ARG A 93 12.33 -0.26 10.61
N TYR A 94 11.32 -1.11 10.67
CA TYR A 94 11.07 -2.16 9.68
C TYR A 94 9.62 -2.09 9.24
N ALA A 95 9.41 -2.17 7.94
CA ALA A 95 8.09 -2.23 7.36
C ALA A 95 8.01 -3.40 6.38
N VAL A 96 6.89 -4.11 6.40
CA VAL A 96 6.58 -5.12 5.39
C VAL A 96 5.38 -4.62 4.61
N ILE A 97 5.56 -4.35 3.33
CA ILE A 97 4.49 -3.92 2.44
C ILE A 97 3.92 -5.15 1.74
N VAL A 98 2.62 -5.33 1.86
CA VAL A 98 1.89 -6.43 1.22
C VAL A 98 0.99 -5.83 0.14
N THR A 99 1.16 -6.26 -1.09
CA THR A 99 0.45 -5.70 -2.23
C THR A 99 0.30 -6.71 -3.36
N SER A 100 -0.42 -6.31 -4.41
CA SER A 100 -0.52 -7.06 -5.65
C SER A 100 0.04 -6.23 -6.79
N SER A 101 0.80 -6.87 -7.66
CA SER A 101 1.34 -6.23 -8.87
C SER A 101 0.30 -6.06 -9.98
N GLU A 102 -0.86 -6.69 -9.86
CA GLU A 102 -1.91 -6.64 -10.88
C GLU A 102 -2.90 -5.50 -10.72
N GLY A 103 -3.21 -5.13 -9.48
CA GLY A 103 -4.19 -4.09 -9.19
C GLY A 103 -3.65 -2.69 -9.43
N GLY A 104 -4.54 -1.75 -9.76
CA GLY A 104 -4.14 -0.36 -9.98
C GLY A 104 -3.61 0.31 -8.72
N SER A 105 -4.38 0.26 -7.63
CA SER A 105 -4.02 0.94 -6.38
C SER A 105 -2.75 0.37 -5.75
N GLY A 106 -2.69 -0.94 -5.61
CA GLY A 106 -1.54 -1.59 -5.00
C GLY A 106 -0.29 -1.49 -5.85
N CYS A 107 -0.43 -1.75 -7.14
CA CYS A 107 0.68 -1.72 -8.09
C CYS A 107 1.33 -0.32 -8.17
N GLY A 108 0.52 0.73 -8.27
CA GLY A 108 1.05 2.10 -8.41
C GLY A 108 1.53 2.69 -7.10
N ALA A 109 0.74 2.59 -6.04
CA ALA A 109 1.04 3.28 -4.79
C ALA A 109 2.17 2.61 -3.99
N SER A 110 2.28 1.29 -4.02
CA SER A 110 3.23 0.57 -3.16
C SER A 110 4.68 0.91 -3.47
N THR A 111 5.04 1.11 -4.74
CA THR A 111 6.41 1.50 -5.12
C THR A 111 6.75 2.89 -4.58
N VAL A 112 5.83 3.82 -4.66
CA VAL A 112 6.00 5.19 -4.14
C VAL A 112 6.16 5.17 -2.62
N ILE A 113 5.30 4.41 -1.93
CA ILE A 113 5.35 4.26 -0.47
C ILE A 113 6.67 3.62 -0.04
N ALA A 114 7.11 2.55 -0.73
CA ALA A 114 8.36 1.88 -0.42
C ALA A 114 9.56 2.82 -0.54
N LYS A 115 9.61 3.61 -1.61
CA LYS A 115 10.67 4.60 -1.81
C LYS A 115 10.65 5.69 -0.74
N TYR A 116 9.48 6.19 -0.39
CA TYR A 116 9.35 7.20 0.65
C TYR A 116 9.84 6.69 2.00
N LEU A 117 9.39 5.50 2.40
CA LEU A 117 9.80 4.90 3.67
C LEU A 117 11.31 4.66 3.72
N SER A 118 11.90 4.13 2.65
CA SER A 118 13.33 3.78 2.66
C SER A 118 14.23 4.99 2.46
N GLN A 119 13.87 5.93 1.59
CA GLN A 119 14.73 7.05 1.21
C GLN A 119 14.52 8.29 2.07
N VAL A 120 13.31 8.54 2.54
CA VAL A 120 12.98 9.73 3.33
C VAL A 120 12.98 9.44 4.82
N LEU A 121 12.38 8.31 5.24
CA LEU A 121 12.24 7.96 6.65
C LEU A 121 13.28 6.97 7.17
N ASP A 122 14.16 6.48 6.31
CA ASP A 122 15.21 5.53 6.65
C ASP A 122 14.67 4.24 7.32
N VAL A 123 13.56 3.75 6.79
CA VAL A 123 12.92 2.50 7.23
C VAL A 123 13.38 1.35 6.33
N HIS A 124 13.72 0.22 6.93
CA HIS A 124 14.01 -0.99 6.16
C HIS A 124 12.71 -1.58 5.64
N VAL A 125 12.56 -1.65 4.32
CA VAL A 125 11.32 -2.10 3.66
C VAL A 125 11.51 -3.47 3.06
N HIS A 126 10.61 -4.38 3.39
CA HIS A 126 10.45 -5.67 2.74
C HIS A 126 9.10 -5.69 2.04
N MET A 127 9.02 -6.38 0.92
CA MET A 127 7.78 -6.42 0.15
C MET A 127 7.33 -7.86 -0.09
N ILE A 128 6.04 -8.09 0.11
CA ILE A 128 5.35 -9.30 -0.30
C ILE A 128 4.41 -8.91 -1.43
N VAL A 129 4.68 -9.42 -2.62
CA VAL A 129 3.96 -9.04 -3.82
C VAL A 129 3.23 -10.26 -4.39
N PHE A 130 1.90 -10.19 -4.43
CA PHE A 130 1.11 -11.20 -5.12
C PHE A 130 1.14 -10.90 -6.62
N THR A 131 1.61 -11.87 -7.39
CA THR A 131 1.60 -11.79 -8.85
C THR A 131 0.40 -12.55 -9.38
N GLY A 132 -0.05 -12.20 -10.58
CA GLY A 132 -1.24 -12.79 -11.13
C GLY A 132 -0.99 -13.96 -12.07
N PHE A 133 -2.07 -14.34 -12.74
CA PHE A 133 -2.06 -15.42 -13.70
C PHE A 133 -1.67 -14.90 -15.09
N GLU A 134 -0.98 -15.72 -15.84
CA GLU A 134 -0.50 -15.37 -17.20
C GLU A 134 -1.65 -15.05 -18.18
N GLU A 135 -2.86 -15.55 -17.90
CA GLU A 135 -4.04 -15.32 -18.73
C GLU A 135 -4.57 -13.89 -18.64
N ASP A 136 -4.23 -13.14 -17.61
CA ASP A 136 -4.65 -11.75 -17.46
C ASP A 136 -3.60 -10.82 -18.07
N ALA A 137 -3.84 -10.39 -19.32
CA ALA A 137 -2.91 -9.52 -20.05
C ALA A 137 -2.68 -8.18 -19.34
N ARG A 138 -3.73 -7.59 -18.75
CA ARG A 138 -3.60 -6.30 -18.03
C ARG A 138 -2.80 -6.50 -16.74
N GLY A 139 -3.09 -7.55 -16.00
CA GLY A 139 -2.35 -7.89 -14.79
C GLY A 139 -0.88 -8.19 -15.09
N LEU A 140 -0.58 -8.87 -16.20
CA LEU A 140 0.79 -9.14 -16.61
C LEU A 140 1.54 -7.85 -16.97
N GLN A 141 0.90 -6.94 -17.71
CA GLN A 141 1.49 -5.63 -18.02
C GLN A 141 1.79 -4.84 -16.75
N ASN A 142 0.86 -4.83 -15.81
CA ASN A 142 1.03 -4.15 -14.52
C ASN A 142 2.19 -4.77 -13.72
N THR A 143 2.32 -6.08 -13.74
CA THR A 143 3.40 -6.79 -13.06
C THR A 143 4.77 -6.40 -13.65
N VAL A 144 4.89 -6.35 -14.96
CA VAL A 144 6.12 -5.92 -15.63
C VAL A 144 6.47 -4.47 -15.25
N HIS A 145 5.49 -3.58 -15.34
CA HIS A 145 5.66 -2.17 -14.95
C HIS A 145 6.11 -2.04 -13.50
N TYR A 146 5.49 -2.81 -12.61
CA TYR A 146 5.81 -2.81 -11.19
C TYR A 146 7.28 -3.16 -10.94
N PHE A 147 7.76 -4.25 -11.50
CA PHE A 147 9.14 -4.68 -11.28
C PHE A 147 10.15 -3.76 -11.94
N GLN A 148 9.83 -3.17 -13.09
CA GLN A 148 10.67 -2.14 -13.70
C GLN A 148 10.81 -0.92 -12.77
N ASN A 149 9.74 -0.48 -12.14
CA ASN A 149 9.78 0.64 -11.21
C ASN A 149 10.58 0.31 -9.94
N LEU A 150 10.50 -0.92 -9.45
CA LEU A 150 11.31 -1.35 -8.30
C LEU A 150 12.81 -1.31 -8.62
N ASP A 151 13.22 -1.81 -9.78
CA ASP A 151 14.62 -1.81 -10.19
C ASP A 151 15.23 -0.41 -10.23
N ILE A 152 14.44 0.59 -10.62
CA ILE A 152 14.88 1.97 -10.62
C ILE A 152 14.96 2.54 -9.20
N GLY A 153 14.16 2.04 -8.27
CA GLY A 153 14.03 2.56 -6.92
C GLY A 153 15.02 2.03 -5.89
N TYR A 154 15.65 0.93 -6.18
CA TYR A 154 16.50 0.24 -5.20
C TYR A 154 17.89 -0.04 -5.73
#